data_8104c6cac47d9f4d461260621c250873
#
_entry.id   8104c6cac47d9f4d461260621c250873
#
_cell.length_a   1.000
_cell.length_b   1.000
_cell.length_c   1.000
_cell.angle_alpha   90.00
_cell.angle_beta   90.00
_cell.angle_gamma   90.00
#
_symmetry.space_group_name_H-M   'P 1'
#
loop_
_entity.id
_entity.type
_entity.pdbx_description
1 polymer ?
#
loop_
_entity_poly.entity_id
_entity_poly.type
_entity_poly.pdbx_seq_one_letter_code
_entity_poly.pdbx_strand_id
1 'polypeptide(L)'
;WYQLDTPRGAGGVAWIAGTNLKTHQQIWYHVKDGESSIHVNISPDGTMFAGDGGNGDKWILLQRPHLARNLAAGVYPTTGLIQPGYIESEKLVNMSNHQYALEPNVNFTPDNKWIVFRSNMFGPSYVFEVEVAKAAAGSR
;
A
#
# COMPACT_ATOMS: atom_id res chain seq x y z
N TRP A 1 17.09 -4.22 -6.86
CA TRP A 1 15.77 -4.82 -6.83
C TRP A 1 15.36 -5.05 -5.38
N TYR A 2 14.09 -4.87 -5.09
CA TYR A 2 13.50 -5.13 -3.78
C TYR A 2 12.48 -6.24 -3.92
N GLN A 3 12.49 -7.16 -2.98
CA GLN A 3 11.38 -8.07 -2.75
C GLN A 3 10.43 -7.38 -1.76
N LEU A 4 9.14 -7.34 -2.09
CA LEU A 4 8.10 -6.87 -1.18
C LEU A 4 7.58 -8.05 -0.35
N ASP A 5 7.28 -7.78 0.89
CA ASP A 5 6.64 -8.71 1.81
C ASP A 5 5.73 -7.91 2.75
N THR A 6 4.78 -8.59 3.36
CA THR A 6 3.85 -8.00 4.33
C THR A 6 3.94 -8.72 5.68
N PRO A 7 5.10 -8.67 6.36
CA PRO A 7 5.25 -9.36 7.63
C PRO A 7 4.29 -8.77 8.68
N ARG A 8 3.84 -9.62 9.58
CA ARG A 8 3.09 -9.21 10.76
C ARG A 8 3.99 -9.27 11.97
N GLY A 9 4.17 -8.13 12.61
CA GLY A 9 4.92 -8.02 13.85
C GLY A 9 4.13 -8.50 15.07
N ALA A 10 4.76 -8.47 16.24
CA ALA A 10 4.10 -8.71 17.51
C ALA A 10 2.91 -7.74 17.67
N GLY A 11 1.77 -8.25 18.16
CA GLY A 11 0.55 -7.46 18.32
C GLY A 11 -0.26 -7.25 17.05
N GLY A 12 0.06 -7.93 15.93
CA GLY A 12 -0.71 -7.84 14.68
C GLY A 12 -0.44 -6.60 13.85
N VAL A 13 0.62 -5.85 14.15
CA VAL A 13 1.05 -4.68 13.36
C VAL A 13 1.38 -5.10 11.93
N ALA A 14 0.80 -4.42 10.97
CA ALA A 14 1.04 -4.65 9.55
C ALA A 14 2.27 -3.86 9.05
N TRP A 15 3.03 -4.47 8.16
CA TRP A 15 4.23 -3.90 7.55
C TRP A 15 4.23 -4.14 6.05
N ILE A 16 4.85 -3.22 5.32
CA ILE A 16 5.35 -3.46 3.97
C ILE A 16 6.86 -3.48 4.08
N ALA A 17 7.48 -4.60 3.70
CA ALA A 17 8.93 -4.76 3.78
C ALA A 17 9.55 -4.83 2.39
N GLY A 18 10.61 -4.06 2.18
CA GLY A 18 11.46 -4.13 1.00
C GLY A 18 12.84 -4.66 1.37
N THR A 19 13.38 -5.59 0.59
CA THR A 19 14.73 -6.11 0.75
C THR A 19 15.61 -5.74 -0.43
N ASN A 20 16.74 -5.10 -0.18
CA ASN A 20 17.75 -4.88 -1.20
C ASN A 20 18.49 -6.20 -1.46
N LEU A 21 18.33 -6.76 -2.65
CA LEU A 21 18.88 -8.07 -2.99
C LEU A 21 20.41 -8.11 -3.10
N LYS A 22 21.08 -6.96 -3.16
CA LYS A 22 22.55 -6.86 -3.14
C LYS A 22 23.13 -6.82 -1.73
N THR A 23 22.55 -5.96 -0.89
CA THR A 23 23.09 -5.66 0.45
C THR A 23 22.39 -6.44 1.54
N HIS A 24 21.26 -7.09 1.22
CA HIS A 24 20.34 -7.72 2.17
C HIS A 24 19.75 -6.78 3.22
N GLN A 25 19.98 -5.48 3.08
CA GLN A 25 19.34 -4.47 3.91
C GLN A 25 17.84 -4.47 3.68
N GLN A 26 17.08 -4.44 4.75
CA GLN A 26 15.62 -4.35 4.70
C GLN A 26 15.16 -2.97 5.14
N ILE A 27 14.05 -2.53 4.56
CA ILE A 27 13.30 -1.38 5.03
C ILE A 27 11.91 -1.89 5.38
N TRP A 28 11.47 -1.62 6.60
CA TRP A 28 10.16 -2.02 7.08
C TRP A 28 9.30 -0.77 7.27
N TYR A 29 8.27 -0.63 6.45
CA TYR A 29 7.32 0.47 6.50
C TYR A 29 6.11 0.08 7.33
N HIS A 30 5.91 0.76 8.46
CA HIS A 30 4.73 0.57 9.30
C HIS A 30 3.48 1.01 8.56
N VAL A 31 2.46 0.16 8.54
CA VAL A 31 1.13 0.45 8.00
C VAL A 31 0.18 0.65 9.17
N LYS A 32 -0.57 1.76 9.17
CA LYS A 32 -1.54 2.05 10.22
C LYS A 32 -2.71 1.07 10.21
N ASP A 33 -3.34 0.91 11.37
CA ASP A 33 -4.58 0.15 11.47
C ASP A 33 -5.65 0.74 10.54
N GLY A 34 -6.37 -0.12 9.85
CA GLY A 34 -7.38 0.28 8.88
C GLY A 34 -6.82 0.69 7.50
N GLU A 35 -5.52 0.43 7.24
CA GLU A 35 -4.84 0.77 5.98
C GLU A 35 -4.07 -0.43 5.40
N SER A 36 -4.37 -1.64 5.87
CA SER A 36 -3.76 -2.86 5.35
C SER A 36 -4.38 -3.30 4.04
N SER A 37 -3.63 -4.07 3.26
CA SER A 37 -4.08 -4.61 1.98
C SER A 37 -3.70 -6.08 1.85
N ILE A 38 -4.52 -6.84 1.12
CA ILE A 38 -4.24 -8.24 0.79
C ILE A 38 -3.10 -8.29 -0.22
N HIS A 39 -3.18 -7.42 -1.24
CA HIS A 39 -2.15 -7.27 -2.25
C HIS A 39 -1.64 -5.83 -2.28
N VAL A 40 -0.36 -5.71 -2.55
CA VAL A 40 0.32 -4.43 -2.72
C VAL A 40 1.11 -4.47 -4.03
N ASN A 41 0.95 -3.44 -4.84
CA ASN A 41 1.72 -3.26 -6.07
C ASN A 41 2.59 -2.00 -5.97
N ILE A 42 3.80 -2.06 -6.51
CA ILE A 42 4.72 -0.91 -6.53
C ILE A 42 4.55 -0.12 -7.83
N SER A 43 4.62 1.21 -7.74
CA SER A 43 4.60 2.07 -8.91
C SER A 43 5.80 1.82 -9.83
N PRO A 44 5.69 2.01 -11.15
CA PRO A 44 6.79 1.85 -12.10
C PRO A 44 8.08 2.59 -11.75
N ASP A 45 7.98 3.75 -11.13
CA ASP A 45 9.14 4.53 -10.66
C ASP A 45 9.65 4.11 -9.28
N GLY A 46 8.97 3.18 -8.61
CA GLY A 46 9.36 2.65 -7.29
C GLY A 46 9.13 3.60 -6.11
N THR A 47 8.35 4.68 -6.29
CA THR A 47 8.17 5.72 -5.27
C THR A 47 6.89 5.57 -4.44
N MET A 48 5.93 4.79 -4.91
CA MET A 48 4.61 4.61 -4.28
C MET A 48 4.18 3.14 -4.29
N PHE A 49 3.24 2.81 -3.43
CA PHE A 49 2.52 1.54 -3.47
C PHE A 49 1.03 1.78 -3.68
N ALA A 50 0.37 0.84 -4.34
CA ALA A 50 -1.08 0.73 -4.38
C ALA A 50 -1.50 -0.47 -3.55
N GLY A 51 -2.51 -0.30 -2.69
CA GLY A 51 -3.09 -1.36 -1.89
C GLY A 51 -4.55 -1.60 -2.27
N ASP A 52 -4.98 -2.85 -2.30
CA ASP A 52 -6.34 -3.23 -2.68
C ASP A 52 -7.29 -3.47 -1.48
N GLY A 53 -6.80 -3.18 -0.27
CA GLY A 53 -7.58 -3.37 0.95
C GLY A 53 -7.79 -4.83 1.30
N GLY A 54 -8.94 -5.15 1.91
CA GLY A 54 -9.29 -6.49 2.37
C GLY A 54 -10.63 -6.50 3.10
N ASN A 55 -11.00 -7.62 3.71
CA ASN A 55 -12.27 -7.74 4.42
C ASN A 55 -12.42 -6.77 5.61
N GLY A 56 -11.30 -6.37 6.24
CA GLY A 56 -11.28 -5.40 7.33
C GLY A 56 -11.15 -3.96 6.85
N ASP A 57 -10.33 -3.74 5.84
CA ASP A 57 -9.91 -2.42 5.34
C ASP A 57 -10.34 -2.26 3.89
N LYS A 58 -11.59 -1.86 3.66
CA LYS A 58 -12.24 -1.89 2.34
C LYS A 58 -11.98 -0.62 1.53
N TRP A 59 -10.72 -0.39 1.15
CA TRP A 59 -10.29 0.78 0.37
C TRP A 59 -9.25 0.41 -0.68
N ILE A 60 -9.34 1.04 -1.86
CA ILE A 60 -8.17 1.19 -2.72
C ILE A 60 -7.33 2.31 -2.11
N LEU A 61 -6.07 2.00 -1.85
CA LEU A 61 -5.13 2.88 -1.15
C LEU A 61 -4.01 3.31 -2.08
N LEU A 62 -3.66 4.59 -2.02
CA LEU A 62 -2.36 5.07 -2.47
C LEU A 62 -1.48 5.25 -1.23
N GLN A 63 -0.31 4.64 -1.25
CA GLN A 63 0.57 4.54 -0.11
C GLN A 63 1.94 5.12 -0.46
N ARG A 64 2.38 6.13 0.30
CA ARG A 64 3.68 6.80 0.12
C ARG A 64 4.62 6.35 1.22
N PRO A 65 5.73 5.68 0.88
CA PRO A 65 6.71 5.23 1.86
C PRO A 65 7.60 6.39 2.30
N HIS A 66 7.86 6.48 3.59
CA HIS A 66 8.75 7.43 4.21
C HIS A 66 9.76 6.72 5.11
N LEU A 67 11.03 7.12 5.05
CA LEU A 67 12.03 6.69 6.03
C LEU A 67 11.81 7.43 7.35
N ALA A 68 11.85 6.69 8.44
CA ALA A 68 11.75 7.28 9.77
C ALA A 68 13.15 7.36 10.41
N ARG A 69 13.49 8.54 10.92
CA ARG A 69 14.78 8.78 11.58
C ARG A 69 14.75 8.54 13.08
N ASN A 70 13.59 8.67 13.71
CA ASN A 70 13.39 8.51 15.15
C ASN A 70 12.04 7.82 15.40
N LEU A 71 12.06 6.51 15.59
CA LEU A 71 10.87 5.75 15.95
C LEU A 71 10.89 5.36 17.41
N ALA A 72 9.71 5.37 18.03
CA ALA A 72 9.55 4.94 19.41
C ALA A 72 10.11 3.52 19.59
N ALA A 73 10.93 3.34 20.60
CA ALA A 73 11.50 2.03 20.95
C ALA A 73 10.37 1.02 21.19
N GLY A 74 10.49 -0.17 20.61
CA GLY A 74 9.54 -1.28 20.79
C GLY A 74 8.61 -1.57 19.60
N VAL A 75 8.52 -0.68 18.60
CA VAL A 75 7.66 -0.88 17.43
C VAL A 75 8.38 -1.61 16.30
N TYR A 76 9.70 -1.51 16.24
CA TYR A 76 10.52 -2.07 15.15
C TYR A 76 11.44 -3.18 15.62
N PRO A 77 11.73 -4.17 14.75
CA PRO A 77 12.73 -5.16 15.02
C PRO A 77 14.11 -4.49 15.23
N THR A 78 14.81 -4.87 16.29
CA THR A 78 16.10 -4.27 16.72
C THR A 78 17.32 -4.86 16.02
N THR A 79 17.15 -5.56 14.89
CA THR A 79 18.30 -6.09 14.14
C THR A 79 18.90 -4.97 13.27
N GLY A 80 20.22 -4.78 13.33
CA GLY A 80 20.92 -3.72 12.59
C GLY A 80 20.82 -3.76 11.06
N LEU A 81 20.11 -4.75 10.50
CA LEU A 81 19.81 -4.86 9.06
C LEU A 81 18.47 -4.24 8.66
N ILE A 82 17.63 -3.86 9.62
CA ILE A 82 16.30 -3.30 9.33
C ILE A 82 16.33 -1.79 9.53
N GLN A 83 16.05 -1.08 8.45
CA GLN A 83 15.81 0.35 8.48
C GLN A 83 14.32 0.61 8.67
N PRO A 84 13.93 1.40 9.68
CA PRO A 84 12.52 1.70 9.92
C PRO A 84 11.97 2.74 8.94
N GLY A 85 10.69 2.56 8.59
CA GLY A 85 9.91 3.49 7.78
C GLY A 85 8.44 3.50 8.20
N TYR A 86 7.64 4.35 7.59
CA TYR A 86 6.19 4.36 7.74
C TYR A 86 5.52 4.64 6.40
N ILE A 87 4.26 4.26 6.32
CA ILE A 87 3.41 4.56 5.17
C ILE A 87 2.48 5.73 5.50
N GLU A 88 2.42 6.69 4.60
CA GLU A 88 1.34 7.66 4.52
C GLU A 88 0.34 7.18 3.47
N SER A 89 -0.86 6.82 3.93
CA SER A 89 -1.91 6.28 3.07
C SER A 89 -2.96 7.33 2.74
N GLU A 90 -3.40 7.30 1.49
CA GLU A 90 -4.56 8.05 1.00
C GLU A 90 -5.63 7.07 0.54
N LYS A 91 -6.85 7.22 1.07
CA LYS A 91 -8.02 6.42 0.69
C LYS A 91 -8.63 6.94 -0.59
N LEU A 92 -8.48 6.21 -1.69
CA LEU A 92 -8.93 6.64 -3.01
C LEU A 92 -10.35 6.18 -3.34
N VAL A 93 -10.65 4.89 -3.15
CA VAL A 93 -11.95 4.31 -3.50
C VAL A 93 -12.50 3.50 -2.36
N ASN A 94 -13.76 3.78 -1.97
CA ASN A 94 -14.47 2.99 -0.98
C ASN A 94 -14.96 1.67 -1.61
N MET A 95 -14.47 0.55 -1.09
CA MET A 95 -14.74 -0.80 -1.54
C MET A 95 -15.75 -1.55 -0.67
N SER A 96 -16.55 -0.84 0.14
CA SER A 96 -17.48 -1.46 1.11
C SER A 96 -18.46 -2.44 0.47
N ASN A 97 -18.89 -2.18 -0.75
CA ASN A 97 -19.80 -3.03 -1.52
C ASN A 97 -19.08 -4.09 -2.36
N HIS A 98 -17.74 -4.11 -2.37
CA HIS A 98 -16.95 -5.10 -3.10
C HIS A 98 -16.93 -6.43 -2.35
N GLN A 99 -17.06 -7.53 -3.10
CA GLN A 99 -16.93 -8.89 -2.58
C GLN A 99 -15.50 -9.38 -2.77
N TYR A 100 -14.71 -9.38 -1.70
CA TYR A 100 -13.27 -9.66 -1.73
C TYR A 100 -12.88 -11.09 -2.16
N ALA A 101 -13.83 -12.02 -2.37
CA ALA A 101 -13.56 -13.27 -3.08
C ALA A 101 -13.13 -13.03 -4.56
N LEU A 102 -13.43 -11.86 -5.10
CA LEU A 102 -13.01 -11.41 -6.44
C LEU A 102 -11.71 -10.62 -6.35
N GLU A 103 -10.91 -10.63 -5.46
CA GLU A 103 -9.62 -9.90 -5.33
C GLU A 103 -9.44 -8.74 -6.33
N PRO A 104 -9.35 -7.49 -5.89
CA PRO A 104 -9.27 -6.33 -6.80
C PRO A 104 -8.02 -6.29 -7.68
N ASN A 105 -6.87 -6.77 -7.18
CA ASN A 105 -5.59 -6.84 -7.90
C ASN A 105 -5.16 -5.50 -8.51
N VAL A 106 -4.86 -4.54 -7.65
CA VAL A 106 -4.42 -3.20 -8.05
C VAL A 106 -3.13 -3.20 -8.87
N ASN A 107 -3.08 -2.35 -9.90
CA ASN A 107 -1.88 -2.09 -10.69
C ASN A 107 -1.78 -0.61 -11.04
N PHE A 108 -0.57 -0.05 -11.07
CA PHE A 108 -0.35 1.27 -11.64
C PHE A 108 -0.34 1.22 -13.17
N THR A 109 -0.77 2.32 -13.79
CA THR A 109 -0.45 2.56 -15.20
C THR A 109 1.03 2.88 -15.36
N PRO A 110 1.62 2.63 -16.56
CA PRO A 110 3.05 2.87 -16.80
C PRO A 110 3.52 4.32 -16.56
N ASP A 111 2.59 5.28 -16.65
CA ASP A 111 2.85 6.71 -16.42
C ASP A 111 2.64 7.17 -14.97
N ASN A 112 2.36 6.24 -14.04
CA ASN A 112 2.07 6.49 -12.61
C ASN A 112 0.83 7.34 -12.33
N LYS A 113 -0.04 7.61 -13.31
CA LYS A 113 -1.16 8.52 -13.13
C LYS A 113 -2.41 7.86 -12.59
N TRP A 114 -2.57 6.57 -12.84
CA TRP A 114 -3.78 5.83 -12.49
C TRP A 114 -3.45 4.55 -11.76
N ILE A 115 -4.36 4.15 -10.88
CA ILE A 115 -4.43 2.81 -10.32
C ILE A 115 -5.63 2.11 -10.95
N VAL A 116 -5.36 0.99 -11.62
CA VAL A 116 -6.36 0.13 -12.26
C VAL A 116 -6.67 -1.04 -11.33
N PHE A 117 -7.93 -1.39 -11.18
CA PHE A 117 -8.40 -2.50 -10.35
C PHE A 117 -9.72 -3.06 -10.88
N ARG A 118 -10.03 -4.30 -10.52
CA ARG A 118 -11.35 -4.88 -10.82
C ARG A 118 -12.24 -4.84 -9.59
N SER A 119 -13.54 -4.65 -9.81
CA SER A 119 -14.53 -4.67 -8.73
C SER A 119 -15.93 -5.04 -9.21
N ASN A 120 -16.71 -5.63 -8.31
CA ASN A 120 -18.15 -5.89 -8.47
C ASN A 120 -18.99 -4.99 -7.54
N MET A 121 -18.45 -3.86 -7.08
CA MET A 121 -19.13 -2.97 -6.12
C MET A 121 -20.43 -2.35 -6.65
N PHE A 122 -20.65 -2.36 -7.97
CA PHE A 122 -21.88 -1.89 -8.62
C PHE A 122 -22.71 -3.03 -9.24
N GLY A 123 -22.47 -4.28 -8.85
CA GLY A 123 -23.15 -5.49 -9.32
C GLY A 123 -22.25 -6.36 -10.20
N PRO A 124 -22.24 -6.22 -11.55
CA PRO A 124 -21.32 -6.97 -12.40
C PRO A 124 -19.86 -6.58 -12.15
N SER A 125 -18.94 -7.50 -12.47
CA SER A 125 -17.50 -7.21 -12.36
C SER A 125 -17.04 -6.33 -13.52
N TYR A 126 -16.41 -5.21 -13.19
CA TYR A 126 -15.80 -4.26 -14.13
C TYR A 126 -14.36 -3.98 -13.76
N VAL A 127 -13.61 -3.45 -14.71
CA VAL A 127 -12.32 -2.81 -14.49
C VAL A 127 -12.57 -1.32 -14.29
N PHE A 128 -11.96 -0.77 -13.25
CA PHE A 128 -12.02 0.64 -12.87
C PHE A 128 -10.62 1.22 -12.90
N GLU A 129 -10.55 2.53 -13.00
CA GLU A 129 -9.34 3.31 -12.76
C GLU A 129 -9.64 4.47 -11.83
N VAL A 130 -8.66 4.83 -11.01
CA VAL A 130 -8.70 5.99 -10.13
C VAL A 130 -7.42 6.78 -10.26
N GLU A 131 -7.54 8.11 -10.35
CA GLU A 131 -6.41 9.01 -10.50
C GLU A 131 -5.56 9.05 -9.23
N VAL A 132 -4.24 9.00 -9.40
CA VAL A 132 -3.24 9.06 -8.32
C VAL A 132 -3.04 10.50 -7.82
N ALA A 133 -3.08 11.48 -8.73
CA ALA A 133 -2.98 12.88 -8.38
C ALA A 133 -4.35 13.40 -7.92
N LYS A 134 -4.40 14.07 -6.75
CA LYS A 134 -5.57 14.90 -6.43
C LYS A 134 -5.69 15.96 -7.52
N ALA A 135 -6.88 16.08 -8.15
CA ALA A 135 -7.20 17.24 -8.92
C ALA A 135 -6.88 18.46 -8.04
N ALA A 136 -6.02 19.36 -8.51
CA ALA A 136 -5.77 20.61 -7.83
C ALA A 136 -7.14 21.22 -7.52
N ALA A 137 -7.40 21.54 -6.26
CA ALA A 137 -8.69 22.10 -5.84
C ALA A 137 -8.98 23.27 -6.78
N GLY A 138 -9.96 23.04 -7.67
CA GLY A 138 -10.18 23.94 -8.78
C GLY A 138 -10.45 25.34 -8.25
N SER A 139 -9.67 26.28 -8.73
CA SER A 139 -10.06 27.67 -8.75
C SER A 139 -11.40 27.75 -9.50
N ARG A 140 -12.51 27.76 -8.76
CA ARG A 140 -13.80 28.21 -9.24
C ARG A 140 -13.88 29.71 -9.13
#